data_24635260efd26f25a15f414d41757d90
#
_entry.id   24635260efd26f25a15f414d41757d90
#
_cell.length_a   1.000
_cell.length_b   1.000
_cell.length_c   1.000
_cell.angle_alpha   90.00
_cell.angle_beta   90.00
_cell.angle_gamma   90.00
#
_symmetry.space_group_name_H-M   'P 1'
#
loop_
_entity.id
_entity.type
_entity.pdbx_description
1 polymer ?
#
loop_
_entity_poly.entity_id
_entity_poly.type
_entity_poly.pdbx_seq_one_letter_code
_entity_poly.pdbx_strand_id
1 'polypeptide(L)'
;MIVFEYAALRAVPRLERGECINIGVVLYCQLRDFLAVAVHVDADRLRTLDAGVDVDGVREAALALQRTCDGEGPAGQTTLGQRFRWLTAPRSTVVQTGPAHSGLTADPAAELERLLVALVR
;
A
#
# COMPACT_ATOMS: atom_id res chain seq x y z
N MET A 1 10.92 14.49 -16.05
CA MET A 1 9.81 13.93 -15.27
C MET A 1 9.28 12.70 -15.97
N ILE A 2 9.03 11.66 -15.21
CA ILE A 2 8.54 10.38 -15.71
C ILE A 2 7.23 10.00 -15.00
N VAL A 3 6.39 9.23 -15.71
CA VAL A 3 5.10 8.77 -15.19
C VAL A 3 5.32 7.69 -14.12
N PHE A 4 4.59 7.80 -13.03
CA PHE A 4 4.46 6.74 -12.05
C PHE A 4 2.98 6.50 -11.74
N GLU A 5 2.70 5.34 -11.15
CA GLU A 5 1.39 4.99 -10.63
C GLU A 5 1.53 4.69 -9.13
N TYR A 6 0.50 5.01 -8.35
CA TYR A 6 0.50 4.72 -6.92
C TYR A 6 -0.90 4.42 -6.42
N ALA A 7 -0.96 3.74 -5.30
CA ALA A 7 -2.21 3.52 -4.55
C ALA A 7 -1.90 3.55 -3.05
N ALA A 8 -2.85 4.03 -2.26
CA ALA A 8 -2.74 3.96 -0.82
C ALA A 8 -3.05 2.54 -0.34
N LEU A 9 -2.28 2.04 0.64
CA LEU A 9 -2.69 0.89 1.44
C LEU A 9 -3.60 1.38 2.55
N ARG A 10 -4.71 0.69 2.76
CA ARG A 10 -5.73 1.05 3.75
C ARG A 10 -5.99 -0.09 4.70
N ALA A 11 -6.11 0.22 5.98
CA ALA A 11 -6.67 -0.69 6.97
C ALA A 11 -8.17 -0.41 7.12
N VAL A 12 -8.98 -1.46 7.01
CA VAL A 12 -10.45 -1.42 7.14
C VAL A 12 -10.80 -2.31 8.32
N PRO A 13 -10.80 -1.78 9.57
CA PRO A 13 -11.00 -2.61 10.76
C PRO A 13 -12.32 -3.37 10.77
N ARG A 14 -13.38 -2.73 10.27
CA ARG A 14 -14.71 -3.34 10.17
C ARG A 14 -15.19 -3.24 8.71
N LEU A 15 -15.12 -4.36 8.01
CA LEU A 15 -15.46 -4.43 6.58
C LEU A 15 -16.88 -3.93 6.29
N GLU A 16 -17.83 -4.25 7.18
CA GLU A 16 -19.23 -3.86 7.02
C GLU A 16 -19.45 -2.35 7.14
N ARG A 17 -18.54 -1.62 7.78
CA ARG A 17 -18.63 -0.16 7.88
C ARG A 17 -17.88 0.55 6.77
N GLY A 18 -16.87 -0.09 6.21
CA GLY A 18 -16.07 0.50 5.13
C GLY A 18 -15.16 1.66 5.53
N GLU A 19 -15.14 2.04 6.81
CA GLU A 19 -14.24 3.09 7.29
C GLU A 19 -12.80 2.62 7.23
N CYS A 20 -11.89 3.48 6.82
CA CYS A 20 -10.50 3.11 6.62
C CYS A 20 -9.53 4.21 7.06
N ILE A 21 -8.29 3.77 7.32
CA ILE A 21 -7.14 4.65 7.57
C ILE A 21 -6.03 4.21 6.63
N ASN A 22 -5.38 5.18 5.99
CA ASN A 22 -4.21 4.92 5.16
C ASN A 22 -3.04 4.49 6.05
N ILE A 23 -2.39 3.37 5.69
CA ILE A 23 -1.28 2.79 6.43
C ILE A 23 -0.03 2.60 5.57
N GLY A 24 -0.09 2.95 4.30
CA GLY A 24 1.04 2.82 3.41
C GLY A 24 0.73 3.30 2.01
N VAL A 25 1.75 3.20 1.16
CA VAL A 25 1.66 3.56 -0.25
C VAL A 25 2.45 2.53 -1.04
N VAL A 26 1.89 2.08 -2.16
CA VAL A 26 2.61 1.31 -3.18
C VAL A 26 2.83 2.22 -4.39
N LEU A 27 4.05 2.22 -4.92
CA LEU A 27 4.42 3.05 -6.07
C LEU A 27 5.15 2.23 -7.11
N TYR A 28 4.72 2.37 -8.35
CA TYR A 28 5.29 1.71 -9.52
C TYR A 28 5.72 2.74 -10.56
N CYS A 29 6.96 2.63 -11.03
CA CYS A 29 7.48 3.46 -12.11
C CYS A 29 8.14 2.54 -13.15
N GLN A 30 7.46 2.33 -14.28
CA GLN A 30 7.91 1.41 -15.30
C GLN A 30 9.26 1.80 -15.89
N LEU A 31 9.45 3.08 -16.22
CA LEU A 31 10.68 3.56 -16.88
C LEU A 31 11.92 3.47 -15.99
N ARG A 32 11.74 3.43 -14.67
CA ARG A 32 12.86 3.27 -13.73
C ARG A 32 12.93 1.88 -13.14
N ASP A 33 12.10 0.96 -13.61
CA ASP A 33 12.05 -0.42 -13.11
C ASP A 33 11.95 -0.42 -11.57
N PHE A 34 11.03 0.40 -11.05
CA PHE A 34 10.87 0.64 -9.61
C PHE A 34 9.49 0.20 -9.15
N LEU A 35 9.45 -0.62 -8.13
CA LEU A 35 8.23 -0.96 -7.41
C LEU A 35 8.57 -1.09 -5.92
N ALA A 36 7.88 -0.34 -5.08
CA ALA A 36 8.11 -0.41 -3.64
C ALA A 36 6.85 -0.08 -2.85
N VAL A 37 6.79 -0.62 -1.64
CA VAL A 37 5.74 -0.36 -0.66
C VAL A 37 6.39 0.29 0.57
N ALA A 38 5.84 1.41 1.01
CA ALA A 38 6.19 2.02 2.29
C ALA A 38 5.00 1.89 3.24
N VAL A 39 5.23 1.50 4.47
CA VAL A 39 4.19 1.21 5.46
C VAL A 39 4.44 2.03 6.73
N HIS A 40 3.37 2.58 7.29
CA HIS A 40 3.39 3.23 8.59
C HIS A 40 2.04 2.96 9.28
N VAL A 41 2.05 2.09 10.28
CA VAL A 41 0.85 1.72 11.02
C VAL A 41 0.81 2.48 12.34
N ASP A 42 -0.18 3.35 12.49
CA ASP A 42 -0.43 4.08 13.74
C ASP A 42 -1.56 3.39 14.50
N ALA A 43 -1.19 2.68 15.56
CA ALA A 43 -2.13 1.91 16.36
C ALA A 43 -3.23 2.78 16.99
N ASP A 44 -2.88 3.98 17.44
CA ASP A 44 -3.86 4.86 18.09
C ASP A 44 -4.91 5.35 17.08
N ARG A 45 -4.49 5.69 15.86
CA ARG A 45 -5.43 6.05 14.80
C ARG A 45 -6.37 4.90 14.43
N LEU A 46 -5.84 3.68 14.36
CA LEU A 46 -6.68 2.49 14.09
C LEU A 46 -7.72 2.31 15.19
N ARG A 47 -7.35 2.49 16.44
CA ARG A 47 -8.25 2.33 17.58
C ARG A 47 -9.35 3.39 17.63
N THR A 48 -9.16 4.53 16.95
CA THR A 48 -10.25 5.52 16.83
C THR A 48 -11.40 5.02 15.98
N LEU A 49 -11.13 4.17 14.99
CA LEU A 49 -12.16 3.55 14.16
C LEU A 49 -12.79 2.34 14.83
N ASP A 50 -11.99 1.55 15.52
CA ASP A 50 -12.45 0.35 16.22
C ASP A 50 -11.52 0.06 17.41
N ALA A 51 -12.01 0.25 18.60
CA ALA A 51 -11.23 0.05 19.83
C ALA A 51 -10.70 -1.40 19.95
N GLY A 52 -11.40 -2.36 19.37
CA GLY A 52 -11.04 -3.78 19.39
C GLY A 52 -10.20 -4.24 18.17
N VAL A 53 -9.68 -3.31 17.38
CA VAL A 53 -8.91 -3.67 16.16
C VAL A 53 -7.69 -4.53 16.50
N ASP A 54 -7.46 -5.55 15.69
CA ASP A 54 -6.26 -6.39 15.77
C ASP A 54 -5.10 -5.67 15.07
N VAL A 55 -4.37 -4.84 15.82
CA VAL A 55 -3.27 -4.04 15.28
C VAL A 55 -2.15 -4.94 14.73
N ASP A 56 -1.82 -6.01 15.45
CA ASP A 56 -0.78 -6.95 15.01
C ASP A 56 -1.19 -7.65 13.71
N GLY A 57 -2.45 -8.03 13.58
CA GLY A 57 -2.98 -8.60 12.35
C GLY A 57 -2.91 -7.63 11.17
N VAL A 58 -3.18 -6.35 11.40
CA VAL A 58 -3.03 -5.30 10.37
C VAL A 58 -1.56 -5.19 9.94
N ARG A 59 -0.64 -5.14 10.90
CA ARG A 59 0.80 -5.09 10.61
C ARG A 59 1.27 -6.30 9.82
N GLU A 60 0.84 -7.50 10.21
CA GLU A 60 1.19 -8.74 9.51
C GLU A 60 0.68 -8.75 8.07
N ALA A 61 -0.56 -8.31 7.85
CA ALA A 61 -1.14 -8.23 6.51
C ALA A 61 -0.39 -7.22 5.63
N ALA A 62 -0.02 -6.07 6.19
CA ALA A 62 0.77 -5.06 5.47
C ALA A 62 2.17 -5.59 5.12
N LEU A 63 2.82 -6.30 6.04
CA LEU A 63 4.13 -6.92 5.80
C LEU A 63 4.03 -8.01 4.73
N ALA A 64 2.95 -8.77 4.68
CA ALA A 64 2.74 -9.78 3.64
C ALA A 64 2.67 -9.14 2.25
N LEU A 65 1.99 -8.02 2.11
CA LEU A 65 1.97 -7.26 0.85
C LEU A 65 3.36 -6.73 0.50
N GLN A 66 4.10 -6.24 1.47
CA GLN A 66 5.46 -5.75 1.26
C GLN A 66 6.39 -6.87 0.82
N ARG A 67 6.30 -8.07 1.40
CA ARG A 67 7.08 -9.22 0.97
C ARG A 67 6.76 -9.63 -0.48
N THR A 68 5.48 -9.63 -0.86
CA THR A 68 5.09 -9.88 -2.25
C THR A 68 5.67 -8.83 -3.18
N CYS A 69 5.62 -7.57 -2.79
CA CYS A 69 6.23 -6.46 -3.53
C CYS A 69 7.73 -6.71 -3.76
N ASP A 70 8.41 -7.24 -2.76
CA ASP A 70 9.85 -7.54 -2.82
C ASP A 70 10.19 -8.83 -3.57
N GLY A 71 9.20 -9.53 -4.13
CA GLY A 71 9.41 -10.71 -4.95
C GLY A 71 9.22 -12.04 -4.27
N GLU A 72 8.69 -12.08 -3.05
CA GLU A 72 8.44 -13.32 -2.32
C GLU A 72 7.09 -13.93 -2.70
N GLY A 73 7.03 -15.25 -2.68
CA GLY A 73 5.84 -16.02 -2.97
C GLY A 73 5.49 -16.07 -4.46
N PRO A 74 4.43 -16.81 -4.85
CA PRO A 74 4.05 -16.98 -6.26
C PRO A 74 3.72 -15.67 -6.96
N ALA A 75 2.96 -14.78 -6.33
CA ALA A 75 2.60 -13.49 -6.90
C ALA A 75 3.81 -12.56 -7.02
N GLY A 76 4.81 -12.72 -6.15
CA GLY A 76 6.04 -11.95 -6.18
C GLY A 76 7.02 -12.37 -7.29
N GLN A 77 6.78 -13.50 -7.95
CA GLN A 77 7.66 -14.01 -9.01
C GLN A 77 7.20 -13.58 -10.40
N THR A 78 6.39 -12.55 -10.49
CA THR A 78 5.92 -11.96 -11.73
C THR A 78 6.74 -10.72 -12.08
N THR A 79 6.45 -10.11 -13.23
CA THR A 79 7.07 -8.81 -13.58
C THR A 79 6.62 -7.73 -12.59
N LEU A 80 7.36 -6.62 -12.52
CA LEU A 80 7.00 -5.52 -11.61
C LEU A 80 5.60 -4.98 -11.92
N GLY A 81 5.26 -4.80 -13.20
CA GLY A 81 3.93 -4.34 -13.59
C GLY A 81 2.82 -5.29 -13.22
N GLN A 82 3.02 -6.60 -13.43
CA GLN A 82 2.06 -7.62 -13.01
C GLN A 82 1.92 -7.67 -11.50
N ARG A 83 3.04 -7.53 -10.79
CA ARG A 83 3.09 -7.49 -9.33
C ARG A 83 2.33 -6.28 -8.77
N PHE A 84 2.51 -5.11 -9.39
CA PHE A 84 1.74 -3.91 -9.02
C PHE A 84 0.24 -4.12 -9.22
N ARG A 85 -0.17 -4.73 -10.34
CA ARG A 85 -1.59 -5.01 -10.59
C ARG A 85 -2.17 -6.01 -9.60
N TRP A 86 -1.39 -7.01 -9.19
CA TRP A 86 -1.82 -7.94 -8.16
C TRP A 86 -1.99 -7.23 -6.82
N LEU A 87 -1.03 -6.37 -6.45
CA LEU A 87 -1.08 -5.63 -5.19
C LEU A 87 -2.27 -4.67 -5.13
N THR A 88 -2.65 -4.09 -6.26
CA THR A 88 -3.73 -3.09 -6.33
C THR A 88 -5.08 -3.68 -6.75
N ALA A 89 -5.17 -4.99 -6.95
CA ALA A 89 -6.44 -5.65 -7.27
C ALA A 89 -7.43 -5.48 -6.12
N PRO A 90 -8.71 -5.22 -6.43
CA PRO A 90 -9.74 -5.12 -5.40
C PRO A 90 -9.81 -6.38 -4.54
N ARG A 91 -9.96 -6.20 -3.24
CA ARG A 91 -10.09 -7.31 -2.28
C ARG A 91 -10.93 -6.87 -1.08
N SER A 92 -11.57 -7.84 -0.43
CA SER A 92 -12.42 -7.61 0.75
C SER A 92 -11.73 -8.13 2.00
N THR A 93 -10.54 -7.61 2.28
CA THR A 93 -9.72 -7.98 3.44
C THR A 93 -9.47 -6.75 4.31
N VAL A 94 -9.00 -6.98 5.54
CA VAL A 94 -8.73 -5.90 6.50
C VAL A 94 -7.70 -4.92 6.00
N VAL A 95 -6.73 -5.38 5.21
CA VAL A 95 -5.79 -4.50 4.51
C VAL A 95 -6.09 -4.57 3.01
N GLN A 96 -6.32 -3.41 2.42
CA GLN A 96 -6.71 -3.25 1.01
C GLN A 96 -5.92 -2.12 0.40
N THR A 97 -5.87 -2.06 -0.95
CA THR A 97 -5.40 -0.87 -1.64
C THR A 97 -6.58 -0.05 -2.13
N GLY A 98 -6.40 1.26 -2.15
CA GLY A 98 -7.33 2.18 -2.81
C GLY A 98 -7.14 2.16 -4.33
N PRO A 99 -7.85 3.03 -5.06
CA PRO A 99 -7.68 3.13 -6.51
C PRO A 99 -6.27 3.58 -6.88
N ALA A 100 -5.79 3.11 -8.04
CA ALA A 100 -4.52 3.54 -8.57
C ALA A 100 -4.66 4.92 -9.21
N HIS A 101 -3.68 5.77 -8.97
CA HIS A 101 -3.57 7.12 -9.54
C HIS A 101 -2.25 7.24 -10.29
N SER A 102 -2.15 8.22 -11.19
CA SER A 102 -0.92 8.50 -11.93
C SER A 102 -0.38 9.87 -11.56
N GLY A 103 0.92 10.03 -11.73
CA GLY A 103 1.60 11.30 -11.53
C GLY A 103 2.90 11.36 -12.30
N LEU A 104 3.62 12.46 -12.12
CA LEU A 104 4.95 12.66 -12.72
C LEU A 104 5.96 12.92 -11.62
N THR A 105 7.13 12.30 -11.74
CA THR A 105 8.22 12.47 -10.78
C THR A 105 9.57 12.45 -11.47
N ALA A 106 10.56 13.11 -10.87
CA ALA A 106 11.95 12.99 -11.27
C ALA A 106 12.66 11.85 -10.52
N ASP A 107 12.12 11.44 -9.35
CA ASP A 107 12.76 10.44 -8.48
C ASP A 107 11.66 9.60 -7.79
N PRO A 108 11.42 8.36 -8.25
CA PRO A 108 10.37 7.51 -7.67
C PRO A 108 10.55 7.22 -6.18
N ALA A 109 11.78 7.01 -5.71
CA ALA A 109 12.03 6.72 -4.30
C ALA A 109 11.68 7.93 -3.40
N ALA A 110 12.08 9.13 -3.82
CA ALA A 110 11.73 10.35 -3.12
C ALA A 110 10.23 10.63 -3.17
N GLU A 111 9.58 10.31 -4.30
CA GLU A 111 8.14 10.47 -4.46
C GLU A 111 7.38 9.55 -3.49
N LEU A 112 7.82 8.31 -3.34
CA LEU A 112 7.21 7.37 -2.39
C LEU A 112 7.25 7.91 -0.96
N GLU A 113 8.39 8.45 -0.53
CA GLU A 113 8.52 9.06 0.79
C GLU A 113 7.63 10.29 0.95
N ARG A 114 7.55 11.13 -0.07
CA ARG A 114 6.67 12.31 -0.06
C ARG A 114 5.21 11.91 0.08
N LEU A 115 4.78 10.88 -0.65
CA LEU A 115 3.40 10.37 -0.59
C LEU A 115 3.10 9.74 0.77
N LEU A 116 4.05 9.03 1.36
CA LEU A 116 3.88 8.45 2.69
C LEU A 116 3.60 9.54 3.72
N VAL A 117 4.36 10.63 3.68
CA VAL A 117 4.14 11.77 4.59
C VAL A 117 2.78 12.43 4.31
N ALA A 118 2.47 12.68 3.04
CA ALA A 118 1.26 13.41 2.66
C ALA A 118 -0.03 12.61 2.90
N LEU A 119 -0.01 11.28 2.70
CA LEU A 119 -1.23 10.46 2.71
C LEU A 119 -1.40 9.63 3.98
N VAL A 120 -0.31 9.33 4.71
CA VAL A 120 -0.34 8.34 5.80
C VAL A 120 0.05 8.96 7.14
N ARG A 121 1.12 9.71 7.18
CA ARG A 121 1.70 10.22 8.44
C ARG A 121 1.07 11.49 8.95
#